data_657543d43de8c9e0526ca47c61b76d04
#
_entry.id   657543d43de8c9e0526ca47c61b76d04
#
_cell.length_a   1.000
_cell.length_b   1.000
_cell.length_c   1.000
_cell.angle_alpha   90.00
_cell.angle_beta   90.00
_cell.angle_gamma   90.00
#
_symmetry.space_group_name_H-M   'P 1'
#
loop_
_entity.id
_entity.type
_entity.pdbx_description
1 polymer ?
#
loop_
_entity_poly.entity_id
_entity_poly.type
_entity_poly.pdbx_seq_one_letter_code
_entity_poly.pdbx_strand_id
1 'polypeptide(L)'
;GFIDMEKTYFGDLSIIGMKGCDAFLSKVDSYLHEWRNDKTDSYLVDAECPRFGSGEGKAIIHESLRGHDTYIFADVFNYGVTYKMYGQQVPMSPDDHYADLKRIIAANMGKARRITVIMPMLYEGRQHRRTARESMDCAMALQELVAMGVKNIITFDAHDPRVQNAIPYDGFDNVQA
;
A
#
# COMPACT_ATOMS: atom_id res chain seq x y z
N GLY A 1 20.27 23.72 -12.48
CA GLY A 1 19.66 24.93 -12.86
C GLY A 1 18.34 25.19 -12.18
N PHE A 2 17.69 26.25 -12.54
CA PHE A 2 16.40 26.66 -11.99
C PHE A 2 15.32 25.56 -12.14
N ILE A 3 15.34 24.85 -13.26
CA ILE A 3 14.40 23.76 -13.54
C ILE A 3 14.60 22.59 -12.58
N ASP A 4 15.83 22.36 -12.14
CA ASP A 4 16.14 21.24 -11.23
C ASP A 4 15.58 21.46 -9.83
N MET A 5 15.44 22.68 -9.40
CA MET A 5 14.87 23.01 -8.09
C MET A 5 13.38 22.66 -8.01
N GLU A 6 12.65 22.84 -9.10
CA GLU A 6 11.23 22.49 -9.17
C GLU A 6 11.02 20.98 -9.26
N LYS A 7 12.06 20.23 -9.67
CA LYS A 7 12.03 18.77 -9.80
C LYS A 7 12.79 18.07 -8.67
N THR A 8 12.92 18.70 -7.52
CA THR A 8 13.54 18.06 -6.35
C THR A 8 12.58 17.02 -5.79
N TYR A 9 12.94 15.77 -5.94
CA TYR A 9 12.17 14.65 -5.40
C TYR A 9 12.80 14.17 -4.10
N PHE A 10 11.96 13.60 -3.22
CA PHE A 10 12.41 13.06 -1.94
C PHE A 10 13.35 11.85 -2.10
N GLY A 11 13.32 11.22 -3.23
CA GLY A 11 14.14 10.09 -3.63
C GLY A 11 13.67 9.58 -4.97
N ASP A 12 14.30 8.54 -5.48
CA ASP A 12 13.81 7.89 -6.69
C ASP A 12 12.44 7.29 -6.43
N LEU A 13 11.52 7.46 -7.37
CA LEU A 13 10.16 6.99 -7.24
C LEU A 13 10.09 5.48 -7.50
N SER A 14 9.45 4.76 -6.60
CA SER A 14 9.13 3.34 -6.77
C SER A 14 7.68 3.09 -6.41
N ILE A 15 7.02 2.25 -7.20
CA ILE A 15 5.61 1.90 -7.00
C ILE A 15 5.49 0.38 -6.90
N ILE A 16 4.92 -0.08 -5.80
CA ILE A 16 4.60 -1.49 -5.60
C ILE A 16 3.08 -1.64 -5.70
N GLY A 17 2.64 -2.49 -6.62
CA GLY A 17 1.23 -2.87 -6.71
C GLY A 17 1.00 -4.18 -6.01
N MET A 18 0.03 -4.19 -5.09
CA MET A 18 -0.43 -5.44 -4.51
C MET A 18 -1.22 -6.23 -5.57
N LYS A 19 -1.49 -7.50 -5.31
CA LYS A 19 -2.19 -8.38 -6.25
C LYS A 19 -3.50 -7.76 -6.74
N GLY A 20 -3.74 -7.86 -8.05
CA GLY A 20 -4.95 -7.33 -8.68
C GLY A 20 -4.86 -5.88 -9.15
N CYS A 21 -3.75 -5.19 -8.89
CA CYS A 21 -3.58 -3.77 -9.24
C CYS A 21 -2.79 -3.55 -10.55
N ASP A 22 -2.32 -4.60 -11.20
CA ASP A 22 -1.35 -4.49 -12.30
C ASP A 22 -1.84 -3.64 -13.47
N ALA A 23 -3.07 -3.86 -13.94
CA ALA A 23 -3.61 -3.13 -15.08
C ALA A 23 -3.75 -1.64 -14.79
N PHE A 24 -4.22 -1.29 -13.60
CA PHE A 24 -4.36 0.09 -13.17
C PHE A 24 -2.99 0.76 -13.05
N LEU A 25 -2.03 0.08 -12.42
CA LEU A 25 -0.70 0.64 -12.19
C LEU A 25 0.12 0.76 -13.46
N SER A 26 -0.08 -0.09 -14.44
CA SER A 26 0.55 0.08 -15.76
C SER A 26 0.14 1.39 -16.41
N LYS A 27 -1.12 1.80 -16.28
CA LYS A 27 -1.60 3.09 -16.76
C LYS A 27 -1.00 4.25 -15.96
N VAL A 28 -0.92 4.10 -14.66
CA VAL A 28 -0.30 5.11 -13.78
C VAL A 28 1.17 5.29 -14.14
N ASP A 29 1.89 4.20 -14.33
CA ASP A 29 3.31 4.21 -14.72
C ASP A 29 3.53 4.97 -16.03
N SER A 30 2.74 4.64 -17.05
CA SER A 30 2.82 5.33 -18.35
C SER A 30 2.52 6.82 -18.24
N TYR A 31 1.50 7.18 -17.47
CA TYR A 31 1.12 8.57 -17.23
C TYR A 31 2.22 9.35 -16.50
N LEU A 32 2.85 8.74 -15.51
CA LEU A 32 3.93 9.36 -14.76
C LEU A 32 5.17 9.58 -15.62
N HIS A 33 5.51 8.65 -16.51
CA HIS A 33 6.59 8.85 -17.46
C HIS A 33 6.36 10.05 -18.37
N GLU A 34 5.15 10.17 -18.89
CA GLU A 34 4.76 11.31 -19.72
C GLU A 34 4.84 12.62 -18.95
N TRP A 35 4.26 12.62 -17.75
CA TRP A 35 4.17 13.82 -16.92
C TRP A 35 5.52 14.28 -16.39
N ARG A 36 6.35 13.35 -15.94
CA ARG A 36 7.69 13.65 -15.41
C ARG A 36 8.73 13.85 -16.50
N ASN A 37 8.40 13.45 -17.72
CA ASN A 37 9.29 13.55 -18.88
C ASN A 37 10.67 12.97 -18.59
N ASP A 38 10.74 11.81 -17.95
CA ASP A 38 11.98 11.11 -17.71
C ASP A 38 12.11 9.85 -18.59
N LYS A 39 13.30 9.27 -18.56
CA LYS A 39 13.65 8.12 -19.41
C LYS A 39 13.79 6.83 -18.61
N THR A 40 13.29 6.81 -17.40
CA THR A 40 13.27 5.60 -16.59
C THR A 40 12.38 4.55 -17.26
N ASP A 41 12.81 3.30 -17.29
CA ASP A 41 12.04 2.23 -17.95
C ASP A 41 10.68 2.03 -17.29
N SER A 42 10.65 1.94 -15.96
CA SER A 42 9.41 1.80 -15.21
C SER A 42 9.63 2.19 -13.74
N TYR A 43 8.60 2.74 -13.12
CA TYR A 43 8.58 2.96 -11.68
C TYR A 43 8.07 1.74 -10.92
N LEU A 44 7.48 0.77 -11.64
CA LEU A 44 6.90 -0.42 -11.01
C LEU A 44 8.01 -1.35 -10.52
N VAL A 45 7.87 -1.79 -9.29
CA VAL A 45 8.82 -2.67 -8.63
C VAL A 45 8.38 -4.12 -8.82
N ASP A 46 9.35 -4.98 -9.13
CA ASP A 46 9.11 -6.42 -9.18
C ASP A 46 9.04 -6.97 -7.75
N ALA A 47 7.82 -7.25 -7.31
CA ALA A 47 7.53 -7.80 -5.99
C ALA A 47 6.39 -8.80 -6.10
N GLU A 48 6.38 -9.76 -5.19
CA GLU A 48 5.34 -10.78 -5.18
C GLU A 48 4.98 -11.21 -3.76
N CYS A 49 3.76 -11.73 -3.61
CA CYS A 49 3.26 -12.26 -2.35
C CYS A 49 2.74 -13.68 -2.56
N PRO A 50 3.64 -14.67 -2.68
CA PRO A 50 3.22 -16.04 -2.90
C PRO A 50 2.54 -16.64 -1.66
N ARG A 51 1.77 -17.69 -1.89
CA ARG A 51 1.11 -18.45 -0.85
C ARG A 51 1.59 -19.88 -0.86
N PHE A 52 1.87 -20.41 0.33
CA PHE A 52 2.08 -21.85 0.52
C PHE A 52 0.76 -22.60 0.41
N GLY A 53 0.82 -23.91 0.26
CA GLY A 53 -0.38 -24.73 0.16
C GLY A 53 -1.31 -24.64 1.37
N SER A 54 -0.78 -24.28 2.52
CA SER A 54 -1.54 -24.03 3.75
C SER A 54 -2.32 -22.70 3.72
N GLY A 55 -2.03 -21.82 2.76
CA GLY A 55 -2.56 -20.47 2.72
C GLY A 55 -1.67 -19.43 3.39
N GLU A 56 -0.59 -19.85 4.05
CA GLU A 56 0.36 -18.92 4.64
C GLU A 56 1.06 -18.11 3.55
N GLY A 57 1.29 -16.85 3.83
CA GLY A 57 1.87 -15.91 2.87
C GLY A 57 3.33 -15.57 3.12
N LYS A 58 3.94 -15.03 2.09
CA LYS A 58 5.30 -14.51 2.11
C LYS A 58 5.36 -13.29 1.19
N ALA A 59 6.29 -12.39 1.40
CA ALA A 59 6.54 -11.27 0.49
C ALA A 59 7.99 -11.30 0.04
N ILE A 60 8.20 -11.04 -1.25
CA ILE A 60 9.52 -10.98 -1.86
C ILE A 60 9.59 -9.71 -2.71
N ILE A 61 10.62 -8.90 -2.50
CA ILE A 61 10.94 -7.75 -3.35
C ILE A 61 12.22 -8.10 -4.09
N HIS A 62 12.17 -8.12 -5.42
CA HIS A 62 13.25 -8.61 -6.27
C HIS A 62 14.29 -7.54 -6.64
N GLU A 63 14.15 -6.32 -6.16
CA GLU A 63 15.09 -5.24 -6.44
C GLU A 63 15.33 -4.38 -5.20
N SER A 64 16.42 -3.61 -5.22
CA SER A 64 16.75 -2.73 -4.10
C SER A 64 15.91 -1.46 -4.14
N LEU A 65 15.31 -1.12 -3.00
CA LEU A 65 14.55 0.11 -2.82
C LEU A 65 15.26 1.09 -1.88
N ARG A 66 16.55 0.85 -1.63
CA ARG A 66 17.34 1.71 -0.72
C ARG A 66 17.32 3.16 -1.19
N GLY A 67 16.88 4.05 -0.30
CA GLY A 67 16.79 5.48 -0.57
C GLY A 67 15.63 5.90 -1.46
N HIS A 68 14.77 4.97 -1.87
CA HIS A 68 13.64 5.28 -2.75
C HIS A 68 12.45 5.82 -1.96
N ASP A 69 11.72 6.72 -2.62
CA ASP A 69 10.40 7.16 -2.18
C ASP A 69 9.38 6.14 -2.72
N THR A 70 8.90 5.27 -1.86
CA THR A 70 8.13 4.10 -2.24
C THR A 70 6.65 4.27 -1.94
N TYR A 71 5.84 4.08 -2.98
CA TYR A 71 4.38 4.08 -2.89
C TYR A 71 3.88 2.66 -3.05
N ILE A 72 3.04 2.21 -2.12
CA ILE A 72 2.42 0.89 -2.16
C ILE A 72 0.93 1.06 -2.38
N PHE A 73 0.43 0.52 -3.49
CA PHE A 73 -0.98 0.58 -3.83
C PHE A 73 -1.66 -0.74 -3.46
N ALA A 74 -2.65 -0.67 -2.56
CA ALA A 74 -3.32 -1.85 -2.02
C ALA A 74 -4.83 -1.69 -2.08
N ASP A 75 -5.49 -2.46 -2.96
CA ASP A 75 -6.94 -2.58 -2.99
C ASP A 75 -7.34 -3.81 -2.19
N VAL A 76 -7.66 -3.61 -0.91
CA VAL A 76 -7.98 -4.70 0.02
C VAL A 76 -9.35 -5.33 -0.23
N PHE A 77 -10.20 -4.70 -1.05
CA PHE A 77 -11.53 -5.19 -1.37
C PHE A 77 -11.59 -5.90 -2.73
N ASN A 78 -10.44 -6.21 -3.33
CA ASN A 78 -10.42 -6.94 -4.59
C ASN A 78 -10.62 -8.44 -4.37
N TYR A 79 -11.87 -8.89 -4.46
CA TYR A 79 -12.22 -10.30 -4.34
C TYR A 79 -11.95 -11.11 -5.60
N GLY A 80 -11.55 -10.47 -6.69
CA GLY A 80 -11.18 -11.14 -7.93
C GLY A 80 -9.85 -11.86 -7.87
N VAL A 81 -9.01 -11.57 -6.88
CA VAL A 81 -7.73 -12.25 -6.66
C VAL A 81 -7.97 -13.52 -5.86
N THR A 82 -7.44 -14.64 -6.35
CA THR A 82 -7.57 -15.94 -5.70
C THR A 82 -6.20 -16.55 -5.45
N TYR A 83 -6.14 -17.51 -4.54
CA TYR A 83 -4.99 -18.38 -4.33
C TYR A 83 -5.43 -19.80 -4.04
N LYS A 84 -4.52 -20.75 -4.15
CA LYS A 84 -4.82 -22.14 -3.81
C LYS A 84 -4.48 -22.45 -2.37
N MET A 85 -5.44 -23.04 -1.67
CA MET A 85 -5.25 -23.56 -0.31
C MET A 85 -5.75 -24.99 -0.28
N TYR A 86 -4.83 -25.94 -0.03
CA TYR A 86 -5.12 -27.38 -0.09
C TYR A 86 -5.83 -27.79 -1.38
N GLY A 87 -5.34 -27.22 -2.51
CA GLY A 87 -5.84 -27.57 -3.84
C GLY A 87 -7.13 -26.85 -4.26
N GLN A 88 -7.73 -26.05 -3.39
CA GLN A 88 -8.95 -25.31 -3.70
C GLN A 88 -8.66 -23.85 -3.97
N GLN A 89 -9.35 -23.27 -4.94
CA GLN A 89 -9.28 -21.81 -5.21
C GLN A 89 -10.05 -21.05 -4.14
N VAL A 90 -9.39 -20.13 -3.49
CA VAL A 90 -9.94 -19.32 -2.41
C VAL A 90 -9.80 -17.84 -2.77
N PRO A 91 -10.88 -17.03 -2.73
CA PRO A 91 -10.74 -15.59 -2.95
C PRO A 91 -10.02 -14.95 -1.77
N MET A 92 -9.18 -13.95 -2.08
CA MET A 92 -8.52 -13.16 -1.04
C MET A 92 -9.53 -12.25 -0.35
N SER A 93 -9.62 -12.37 0.96
CA SER A 93 -10.42 -11.45 1.79
C SER A 93 -9.67 -10.13 2.00
N PRO A 94 -10.34 -9.07 2.51
CA PRO A 94 -9.64 -7.87 2.94
C PRO A 94 -8.51 -8.15 3.95
N ASP A 95 -8.71 -9.09 4.86
CA ASP A 95 -7.68 -9.49 5.83
C ASP A 95 -6.47 -10.12 5.14
N ASP A 96 -6.69 -10.93 4.09
CA ASP A 96 -5.60 -11.50 3.29
C ASP A 96 -4.79 -10.42 2.58
N HIS A 97 -5.47 -9.47 1.95
CA HIS A 97 -4.81 -8.34 1.28
C HIS A 97 -4.04 -7.47 2.28
N TYR A 98 -4.63 -7.19 3.41
CA TYR A 98 -3.98 -6.40 4.46
C TYR A 98 -2.75 -7.12 5.02
N ALA A 99 -2.83 -8.42 5.23
CA ALA A 99 -1.69 -9.21 5.67
C ALA A 99 -0.53 -9.17 4.64
N ASP A 100 -0.84 -9.27 3.35
CA ASP A 100 0.16 -9.14 2.30
C ASP A 100 0.78 -7.75 2.26
N LEU A 101 -0.01 -6.70 2.46
CA LEU A 101 0.49 -5.33 2.58
C LEU A 101 1.54 -5.22 3.69
N LYS A 102 1.26 -5.75 4.86
CA LYS A 102 2.22 -5.73 5.97
C LYS A 102 3.50 -6.51 5.64
N ARG A 103 3.38 -7.62 4.94
CA ARG A 103 4.54 -8.41 4.51
C ARG A 103 5.43 -7.63 3.54
N ILE A 104 4.85 -6.92 2.60
CA ILE A 104 5.60 -6.05 1.68
C ILE A 104 6.29 -4.91 2.43
N ILE A 105 5.59 -4.28 3.36
CA ILE A 105 6.19 -3.23 4.19
C ILE A 105 7.36 -3.81 5.00
N ALA A 106 7.19 -4.97 5.61
CA ALA A 106 8.24 -5.62 6.38
C ALA A 106 9.46 -5.96 5.52
N ALA A 107 9.24 -6.44 4.29
CA ALA A 107 10.33 -6.76 3.36
C ALA A 107 11.12 -5.51 2.95
N ASN A 108 10.51 -4.33 3.02
CA ASN A 108 11.10 -3.06 2.65
C ASN A 108 11.55 -2.22 3.86
N MET A 109 11.34 -2.73 5.07
CA MET A 109 11.54 -1.96 6.31
C MET A 109 13.00 -1.57 6.50
N GLY A 110 13.23 -0.29 6.78
CA GLY A 110 14.57 0.26 6.97
C GLY A 110 15.39 0.49 5.71
N LYS A 111 14.86 0.19 4.53
CA LYS A 111 15.56 0.33 3.23
C LYS A 111 15.04 1.51 2.43
N ALA A 112 13.74 1.65 2.26
CA ALA A 112 13.14 2.79 1.58
C ALA A 112 13.35 4.06 2.39
N ARG A 113 13.49 5.18 1.68
CA ARG A 113 13.59 6.49 2.31
C ARG A 113 12.26 6.94 2.90
N ARG A 114 11.19 6.61 2.22
CA ARG A 114 9.82 6.90 2.67
C ARG A 114 8.88 5.85 2.11
N ILE A 115 7.89 5.45 2.89
CA ILE A 115 6.83 4.54 2.47
C ILE A 115 5.49 5.27 2.59
N THR A 116 4.76 5.33 1.48
CA THR A 116 3.40 5.84 1.42
C THR A 116 2.48 4.71 0.96
N VAL A 117 1.40 4.47 1.69
CA VAL A 117 0.39 3.49 1.32
C VAL A 117 -0.79 4.22 0.70
N ILE A 118 -1.21 3.77 -0.48
CA ILE A 118 -2.42 4.24 -1.15
C ILE A 118 -3.45 3.11 -1.09
N MET A 119 -4.53 3.35 -0.40
CA MET A 119 -5.59 2.38 -0.17
C MET A 119 -6.92 3.02 -0.59
N PRO A 120 -7.42 2.71 -1.80
CA PRO A 120 -8.59 3.41 -2.35
C PRO A 120 -9.80 3.37 -1.43
N MET A 121 -10.04 2.21 -0.81
CA MET A 121 -11.03 2.07 0.25
C MET A 121 -10.30 1.63 1.52
N LEU A 122 -10.55 2.34 2.60
CA LEU A 122 -9.84 2.11 3.86
C LEU A 122 -10.20 0.75 4.45
N TYR A 123 -9.17 -0.06 4.73
CA TYR A 123 -9.33 -1.34 5.42
C TYR A 123 -10.03 -1.14 6.76
N GLU A 124 -11.10 -1.90 6.98
CA GLU A 124 -11.93 -1.80 8.18
C GLU A 124 -12.51 -0.39 8.41
N GLY A 125 -12.69 0.38 7.34
CA GLY A 125 -13.14 1.78 7.41
C GLY A 125 -14.51 1.98 8.05
N ARG A 126 -15.30 0.92 8.21
CA ARG A 126 -16.59 0.95 8.91
C ARG A 126 -16.45 0.79 10.41
N GLN A 127 -15.30 0.34 10.89
CA GLN A 127 -15.02 0.11 12.30
C GLN A 127 -14.31 1.32 12.90
N HIS A 128 -15.04 2.39 13.11
CA HIS A 128 -14.51 3.65 13.64
C HIS A 128 -14.91 3.92 15.09
N ARG A 129 -15.71 3.05 15.69
CA ARG A 129 -16.22 3.25 17.03
C ARG A 129 -16.19 1.94 17.82
N ARG A 130 -15.51 1.98 18.96
CA ARG A 130 -15.46 0.85 19.87
C ARG A 130 -16.71 0.79 20.74
N THR A 131 -17.33 -0.36 20.80
CA THR A 131 -18.47 -0.64 21.68
C THR A 131 -18.12 -1.84 22.55
N ALA A 132 -18.20 -1.67 23.85
CA ALA A 132 -17.88 -2.74 24.83
C ALA A 132 -16.47 -3.32 24.63
N ARG A 133 -16.34 -4.63 24.46
CA ARG A 133 -15.08 -5.35 24.34
C ARG A 133 -14.75 -5.74 22.89
N GLU A 134 -15.20 -4.96 21.94
CA GLU A 134 -14.92 -5.17 20.55
C GLU A 134 -13.57 -4.57 20.16
N SER A 135 -12.93 -5.16 19.16
CA SER A 135 -11.72 -4.57 18.57
C SER A 135 -12.09 -3.39 17.68
N MET A 136 -11.22 -2.39 17.63
CA MET A 136 -11.35 -1.26 16.71
C MET A 136 -10.32 -1.42 15.60
N ASP A 137 -10.61 -2.33 14.67
CA ASP A 137 -9.64 -2.83 13.71
C ASP A 137 -9.10 -1.76 12.77
N CYS A 138 -9.92 -0.77 12.40
CA CYS A 138 -9.43 0.32 11.55
C CYS A 138 -8.32 1.12 12.25
N ALA A 139 -8.56 1.54 13.49
CA ALA A 139 -7.58 2.30 14.26
C ALA A 139 -6.32 1.46 14.52
N MET A 140 -6.49 0.21 14.88
CA MET A 140 -5.39 -0.74 15.09
C MET A 140 -4.56 -0.91 13.83
N ALA A 141 -5.20 -1.09 12.68
CA ALA A 141 -4.52 -1.27 11.41
C ALA A 141 -3.70 -0.04 11.03
N LEU A 142 -4.26 1.15 11.16
CA LEU A 142 -3.55 2.39 10.85
C LEU A 142 -2.35 2.59 11.78
N GLN A 143 -2.53 2.36 13.07
CA GLN A 143 -1.46 2.46 14.05
C GLN A 143 -0.35 1.45 13.78
N GLU A 144 -0.70 0.23 13.38
CA GLU A 144 0.25 -0.81 13.03
C GLU A 144 1.09 -0.41 11.82
N LEU A 145 0.47 0.12 10.76
CA LEU A 145 1.19 0.60 9.59
C LEU A 145 2.17 1.73 9.94
N VAL A 146 1.75 2.67 10.77
CA VAL A 146 2.62 3.76 11.24
C VAL A 146 3.78 3.20 12.07
N ALA A 147 3.52 2.26 12.95
CA ALA A 147 4.56 1.61 13.76
C ALA A 147 5.56 0.83 12.90
N MET A 148 5.14 0.33 11.74
CA MET A 148 6.01 -0.33 10.77
C MET A 148 6.82 0.64 9.90
N GLY A 149 6.66 1.94 10.07
CA GLY A 149 7.42 2.96 9.36
C GLY A 149 6.72 3.62 8.18
N VAL A 150 5.43 3.35 7.99
CA VAL A 150 4.64 4.06 6.97
C VAL A 150 4.49 5.53 7.38
N LYS A 151 4.87 6.45 6.49
CA LYS A 151 4.83 7.89 6.75
C LYS A 151 3.50 8.51 6.38
N ASN A 152 2.91 8.06 5.26
CA ASN A 152 1.67 8.62 4.76
C ASN A 152 0.73 7.50 4.37
N ILE A 153 -0.56 7.70 4.63
CA ILE A 153 -1.63 6.82 4.18
C ILE A 153 -2.63 7.67 3.44
N ILE A 154 -2.87 7.34 2.17
CA ILE A 154 -3.79 8.06 1.30
C ILE A 154 -4.98 7.16 1.01
N THR A 155 -6.17 7.65 1.24
CA THR A 155 -7.41 6.94 0.88
C THR A 155 -8.35 7.89 0.15
N PHE A 156 -9.23 7.34 -0.66
CA PHE A 156 -10.17 8.15 -1.45
C PHE A 156 -11.57 8.18 -0.86
N ASP A 157 -11.88 7.27 0.05
CA ASP A 157 -13.22 7.14 0.61
C ASP A 157 -13.18 6.56 2.02
N ALA A 158 -12.89 7.39 3.00
CA ALA A 158 -12.97 7.01 4.40
C ALA A 158 -14.42 7.11 4.87
N HIS A 159 -14.94 6.04 5.45
CA HIS A 159 -16.30 5.98 5.96
C HIS A 159 -16.57 7.05 7.03
N ASP A 160 -15.58 7.30 7.89
CA ASP A 160 -15.64 8.32 8.92
C ASP A 160 -14.32 9.08 8.98
N PRO A 161 -14.33 10.42 8.70
CA PRO A 161 -13.11 11.23 8.75
C PRO A 161 -12.40 11.21 10.11
N ARG A 162 -13.10 10.91 11.20
CA ARG A 162 -12.48 10.82 12.53
C ARG A 162 -11.47 9.70 12.66
N VAL A 163 -11.47 8.75 11.74
CA VAL A 163 -10.50 7.66 11.72
C VAL A 163 -9.06 8.16 11.65
N GLN A 164 -8.83 9.32 11.03
CA GLN A 164 -7.50 9.93 10.94
C GLN A 164 -6.93 10.29 12.33
N ASN A 165 -7.78 10.46 13.34
CA ASN A 165 -7.34 10.74 14.70
C ASN A 165 -6.64 9.55 15.37
N ALA A 166 -6.73 8.36 14.77
CA ALA A 166 -5.99 7.20 15.24
C ALA A 166 -4.48 7.30 14.98
N ILE A 167 -4.07 8.21 14.09
CA ILE A 167 -2.68 8.44 13.71
C ILE A 167 -2.22 9.73 14.38
N PRO A 168 -1.07 9.72 15.09
CA PRO A 168 -0.60 10.92 15.81
C PRO A 168 -0.01 12.01 14.92
N TYR A 169 0.02 11.84 13.61
CA TYR A 169 0.62 12.77 12.65
C TYR A 169 -0.34 13.08 11.51
N ASP A 170 0.00 14.15 10.74
CA ASP A 170 -0.69 14.53 9.51
C ASP A 170 -0.36 13.58 8.34
N GLY A 171 -0.18 12.31 8.64
CA GLY A 171 0.18 11.29 7.66
C GLY A 171 -1.00 10.56 7.01
N PHE A 172 -2.22 10.95 7.33
CA PHE A 172 -3.41 10.35 6.76
C PHE A 172 -4.15 11.37 5.89
N ASP A 173 -4.27 11.06 4.60
CA ASP A 173 -4.98 11.89 3.64
C ASP A 173 -6.20 11.16 3.11
N ASN A 174 -7.36 11.80 3.27
CA ASN A 174 -8.63 11.31 2.71
C ASN A 174 -9.02 12.20 1.54
N VAL A 175 -8.93 11.65 0.33
CA VAL A 175 -9.33 12.35 -0.88
C VAL A 175 -10.77 11.98 -1.20
N GLN A 176 -11.65 12.97 -1.15
CA GLN A 176 -13.06 12.81 -1.50
C GLN A 176 -13.20 12.70 -3.02
N ALA A 177 -13.93 11.71 -3.48
CA ALA A 177 -14.20 11.52 -4.91
C ALA A 177 -15.31 12.47 -5.39
#